data_1bbc8c99a201629d8c18fb1769dd33dc
#
_entry.id   1bbc8c99a201629d8c18fb1769dd33dc
#
_cell.length_a   1.000
_cell.length_b   1.000
_cell.length_c   1.000
_cell.angle_alpha   90.00
_cell.angle_beta   90.00
_cell.angle_gamma   90.00
#
_symmetry.space_group_name_H-M   'P 1'
#
loop_
_entity.id
_entity.type
_entity.pdbx_description
1 polymer ?
#
loop_
_entity_poly.entity_id
_entity_poly.type
_entity_poly.pdbx_seq_one_letter_code
_entity_poly.pdbx_strand_id
1 'polypeptide(L)'
;MKQLFFLNFLFVTQSAYSQNSVAFKEEFTQPGIENFINGATGTKAVFKSNSGVQSSIEKETSILSFKLDTNDAAGAGRGPEIISKNFTHFGSYSARLKIPDARELQPNVGAVVGYFTYHADKDLGLSEIDFEWLLADPNIIYVGTWTGQKGKLERIGRTINLKTGEILSTAFRSNHDGVNHPFSGRQNKPKKLSKIEDYDASARFYTYGFDWHSDRITWWLLHPKSGRKIVLWDYKGSSMGIPLHASKYRMNFWHANNWAVETNPRSLEKPKYNFELEVDWMSYKPSKED
;
A
#
# COMPACT_ATOMS: atom_id res chain seq x y z
N MET A 1 -61.21 -22.68 -7.48
CA MET A 1 -59.93 -23.26 -7.04
C MET A 1 -58.82 -22.28 -7.30
N LYS A 2 -58.33 -21.59 -6.23
CA LYS A 2 -57.20 -20.66 -6.34
C LYS A 2 -55.95 -21.42 -5.93
N GLN A 3 -55.01 -21.64 -6.87
CA GLN A 3 -53.74 -22.18 -6.57
C GLN A 3 -52.80 -21.10 -5.97
N LEU A 4 -52.38 -21.32 -4.75
CA LEU A 4 -51.37 -20.53 -4.07
C LEU A 4 -50.01 -21.02 -4.53
N PHE A 5 -49.23 -20.19 -5.25
CA PHE A 5 -47.83 -20.42 -5.52
C PHE A 5 -47.02 -19.99 -4.30
N PHE A 6 -46.45 -20.96 -3.57
CA PHE A 6 -45.39 -20.70 -2.58
C PHE A 6 -44.07 -20.45 -3.29
N LEU A 7 -43.63 -19.24 -3.25
CA LEU A 7 -42.26 -18.86 -3.69
C LEU A 7 -41.29 -19.22 -2.55
N ASN A 8 -40.59 -20.35 -2.71
CA ASN A 8 -39.48 -20.69 -1.82
C ASN A 8 -38.32 -19.75 -2.10
N PHE A 9 -38.09 -18.77 -1.24
CA PHE A 9 -36.82 -18.04 -1.18
C PHE A 9 -35.75 -18.99 -0.62
N LEU A 10 -34.91 -19.52 -1.49
CA LEU A 10 -33.65 -20.14 -1.09
C LEU A 10 -32.74 -19.02 -0.56
N PHE A 11 -32.64 -18.88 0.75
CA PHE A 11 -31.55 -18.15 1.37
C PHE A 11 -30.27 -18.96 1.12
N VAL A 12 -29.52 -18.59 0.08
CA VAL A 12 -28.13 -18.99 -0.04
C VAL A 12 -27.38 -18.25 1.06
N THR A 13 -27.15 -18.91 2.17
CA THR A 13 -26.20 -18.43 3.17
C THR A 13 -24.82 -18.42 2.52
N GLN A 14 -24.38 -17.26 2.06
CA GLN A 14 -22.98 -17.03 1.78
C GLN A 14 -22.24 -17.31 3.08
N SER A 15 -21.53 -18.41 3.12
CA SER A 15 -20.54 -18.67 4.15
C SER A 15 -19.46 -17.61 4.03
N ALA A 16 -19.65 -16.50 4.71
CA ALA A 16 -18.60 -15.54 4.92
C ALA A 16 -17.45 -16.30 5.59
N TYR A 17 -16.34 -16.46 4.88
CA TYR A 17 -15.09 -16.87 5.45
C TYR A 17 -14.62 -15.74 6.41
N SER A 18 -15.23 -15.68 7.57
CA SER A 18 -14.66 -14.99 8.72
C SER A 18 -13.49 -15.87 9.20
N GLN A 19 -12.39 -15.87 8.45
CA GLN A 19 -11.13 -16.27 9.05
C GLN A 19 -10.87 -15.25 10.17
N ASN A 20 -10.81 -15.72 11.42
CA ASN A 20 -10.36 -14.90 12.54
C ASN A 20 -8.96 -14.39 12.22
N SER A 21 -8.88 -13.20 11.68
CA SER A 21 -7.62 -12.55 11.34
C SER A 21 -6.91 -12.23 12.66
N VAL A 22 -5.76 -12.83 12.88
CA VAL A 22 -4.99 -12.65 14.11
C VAL A 22 -4.10 -11.41 13.97
N ALA A 23 -4.12 -10.55 14.99
CA ALA A 23 -3.21 -9.41 15.07
C ALA A 23 -1.75 -9.88 15.13
N PHE A 24 -0.87 -9.17 14.45
CA PHE A 24 0.56 -9.40 14.54
C PHE A 24 1.37 -8.11 14.37
N LYS A 25 2.60 -8.13 14.91
CA LYS A 25 3.66 -7.17 14.60
C LYS A 25 4.91 -7.96 14.25
N GLU A 26 5.40 -7.78 13.04
CA GLU A 26 6.65 -8.36 12.56
C GLU A 26 7.76 -7.33 12.69
N GLU A 27 8.68 -7.52 13.61
CA GLU A 27 9.77 -6.58 13.92
C GLU A 27 11.08 -6.95 13.20
N PHE A 28 11.05 -8.00 12.40
CA PHE A 28 12.21 -8.50 11.66
C PHE A 28 13.46 -8.74 12.52
N THR A 29 13.26 -9.10 13.79
CA THR A 29 14.30 -9.44 14.75
C THR A 29 14.62 -10.92 14.68
N GLN A 30 15.60 -11.40 14.09
CA GLN A 30 16.15 -12.76 13.91
C GLN A 30 15.58 -13.91 14.77
N PRO A 31 15.63 -15.15 14.25
CA PRO A 31 16.09 -15.59 12.92
C PRO A 31 14.94 -15.99 11.98
N GLY A 32 14.43 -15.09 11.18
CA GLY A 32 13.46 -15.40 10.16
C GLY A 32 12.23 -14.51 10.20
N ILE A 33 11.44 -14.56 9.12
CA ILE A 33 10.18 -13.83 8.99
C ILE A 33 9.07 -14.71 9.54
N GLU A 34 8.45 -14.32 10.65
CA GLU A 34 7.44 -15.14 11.31
C GLU A 34 6.11 -15.10 10.56
N ASN A 35 5.63 -13.90 10.21
CA ASN A 35 4.29 -13.68 9.65
C ASN A 35 4.25 -13.59 8.13
N PHE A 36 5.39 -13.54 7.47
CA PHE A 36 5.49 -13.38 6.01
C PHE A 36 6.30 -14.50 5.36
N ILE A 37 6.21 -14.61 4.05
CA ILE A 37 7.08 -15.39 3.18
C ILE A 37 7.63 -14.49 2.08
N ASN A 38 8.80 -14.82 1.53
CA ASN A 38 9.28 -14.17 0.31
C ASN A 38 8.39 -14.51 -0.89
N GLY A 39 8.17 -13.55 -1.75
CA GLY A 39 7.51 -13.70 -3.04
C GLY A 39 8.23 -14.70 -3.95
N ALA A 40 7.54 -15.17 -4.97
CA ALA A 40 8.07 -16.19 -5.89
C ALA A 40 9.08 -15.64 -6.91
N THR A 41 9.01 -14.32 -7.21
CA THR A 41 9.80 -13.68 -8.28
C THR A 41 10.80 -12.69 -7.71
N GLY A 42 11.84 -12.41 -8.49
CA GLY A 42 12.86 -11.43 -8.15
C GLY A 42 13.83 -11.86 -7.04
N THR A 43 14.64 -10.91 -6.62
CA THR A 43 15.57 -11.03 -5.50
C THR A 43 14.80 -11.22 -4.19
N LYS A 44 15.35 -12.00 -3.26
CA LYS A 44 14.71 -12.20 -1.95
C LYS A 44 15.04 -11.06 -1.01
N ALA A 45 14.06 -10.67 -0.19
CA ALA A 45 14.30 -9.79 0.93
C ALA A 45 15.17 -10.51 1.98
N VAL A 46 16.16 -9.80 2.53
CA VAL A 46 17.15 -10.33 3.46
C VAL A 46 17.20 -9.51 4.74
N PHE A 47 17.50 -10.19 5.84
CA PHE A 47 17.71 -9.53 7.12
C PHE A 47 19.09 -8.85 7.16
N LYS A 48 19.10 -7.66 7.71
CA LYS A 48 20.31 -6.97 8.13
C LYS A 48 20.22 -6.73 9.65
N SER A 49 20.95 -7.52 10.40
CA SER A 49 21.18 -7.28 11.82
C SER A 49 22.16 -6.13 12.03
N ASN A 50 21.97 -5.33 13.07
CA ASN A 50 22.90 -4.28 13.50
C ASN A 50 23.25 -3.27 12.39
N SER A 51 22.31 -2.87 11.58
CA SER A 51 22.56 -1.95 10.47
C SER A 51 22.74 -0.49 10.88
N GLY A 52 22.91 -0.19 12.16
CA GLY A 52 23.10 1.17 12.67
C GLY A 52 21.88 2.06 12.56
N VAL A 53 20.73 1.50 12.23
CA VAL A 53 19.45 2.21 12.21
C VAL A 53 19.00 2.41 13.64
N GLN A 54 19.39 3.53 14.21
CA GLN A 54 18.82 3.98 15.46
C GLN A 54 17.37 4.40 15.20
N SER A 55 16.43 3.59 15.64
CA SER A 55 15.11 4.08 15.92
C SER A 55 15.26 5.21 16.94
N SER A 56 14.56 6.30 16.77
CA SER A 56 14.56 7.39 17.76
C SER A 56 13.99 6.96 19.12
N ILE A 57 13.54 5.74 19.27
CA ILE A 57 12.81 5.20 20.41
C ILE A 57 13.40 3.87 20.90
N GLU A 58 14.03 3.06 20.04
CA GLU A 58 14.55 1.73 20.40
C GLU A 58 16.00 1.55 19.96
N LYS A 59 16.80 0.96 20.83
CA LYS A 59 18.20 0.62 20.56
C LYS A 59 18.27 -0.49 19.54
N GLU A 60 19.10 -0.31 18.51
CA GLU A 60 19.55 -1.34 17.55
C GLU A 60 18.47 -2.35 17.15
N THR A 61 17.62 -1.97 16.20
CA THR A 61 16.68 -2.89 15.57
C THR A 61 17.29 -3.50 14.33
N SER A 62 17.03 -4.77 14.09
CA SER A 62 17.25 -5.39 12.80
C SER A 62 16.28 -4.80 11.79
N ILE A 63 16.65 -4.79 10.53
CA ILE A 63 15.78 -4.38 9.43
C ILE A 63 15.64 -5.51 8.41
N LEU A 64 14.53 -5.51 7.70
CA LEU A 64 14.39 -6.27 6.47
C LEU A 64 14.77 -5.38 5.30
N SER A 65 15.69 -5.85 4.46
CA SER A 65 16.17 -5.16 3.29
C SER A 65 15.64 -5.79 2.01
N PHE A 66 15.14 -4.95 1.12
CA PHE A 66 14.69 -5.32 -0.23
C PHE A 66 15.62 -4.69 -1.25
N LYS A 67 16.47 -5.50 -1.87
CA LYS A 67 17.38 -5.04 -2.90
C LYS A 67 16.76 -5.25 -4.27
N LEU A 68 16.40 -4.17 -4.95
CA LEU A 68 16.04 -4.21 -6.35
C LEU A 68 17.31 -4.38 -7.19
N ASP A 69 17.42 -5.51 -7.88
CA ASP A 69 18.57 -5.83 -8.73
C ASP A 69 18.37 -5.25 -10.13
N THR A 70 19.46 -4.79 -10.74
CA THR A 70 19.44 -4.26 -12.12
C THR A 70 19.00 -5.30 -13.16
N ASN A 71 19.05 -6.59 -12.82
CA ASN A 71 18.59 -7.70 -13.67
C ASN A 71 17.12 -8.07 -13.43
N ASP A 72 16.48 -7.53 -12.39
CA ASP A 72 15.05 -7.79 -12.18
C ASP A 72 14.22 -7.28 -13.38
N ALA A 73 13.27 -8.09 -13.80
CA ALA A 73 12.39 -7.72 -14.92
C ALA A 73 11.46 -6.57 -14.52
N ALA A 74 11.15 -5.69 -15.47
CA ALA A 74 10.16 -4.64 -15.25
C ALA A 74 8.75 -5.22 -15.05
N GLY A 75 7.98 -4.59 -14.16
CA GLY A 75 6.57 -4.89 -13.90
C GLY A 75 6.26 -5.17 -12.45
N ALA A 76 5.04 -4.87 -12.03
CA ALA A 76 4.54 -5.17 -10.69
C ALA A 76 4.65 -6.67 -10.38
N GLY A 77 5.00 -6.99 -9.15
CA GLY A 77 5.25 -8.37 -8.72
C GLY A 77 6.58 -8.97 -9.23
N ARG A 78 7.43 -8.16 -9.84
CA ARG A 78 8.78 -8.53 -10.29
C ARG A 78 9.80 -7.78 -9.44
N GLY A 79 10.57 -8.47 -8.66
CA GLY A 79 11.50 -7.91 -7.69
C GLY A 79 11.27 -8.49 -6.30
N PRO A 80 12.02 -8.02 -5.29
CA PRO A 80 11.85 -8.51 -3.92
C PRO A 80 10.47 -8.16 -3.37
N GLU A 81 9.81 -9.16 -2.76
CA GLU A 81 8.48 -9.04 -2.17
C GLU A 81 8.38 -9.92 -0.93
N ILE A 82 7.62 -9.47 0.07
CA ILE A 82 7.09 -10.31 1.15
C ILE A 82 5.57 -10.31 1.14
N ILE A 83 5.00 -11.46 1.50
CA ILE A 83 3.56 -11.73 1.47
C ILE A 83 3.16 -12.35 2.80
N SER A 84 2.12 -11.85 3.46
CA SER A 84 1.65 -12.44 4.71
C SER A 84 1.24 -13.91 4.53
N LYS A 85 1.60 -14.77 5.49
CA LYS A 85 1.22 -16.20 5.48
C LYS A 85 -0.29 -16.36 5.51
N ASN A 86 -0.97 -15.56 6.33
CA ASN A 86 -2.41 -15.58 6.47
C ASN A 86 -3.07 -14.43 5.69
N PHE A 87 -4.33 -14.60 5.37
CA PHE A 87 -5.17 -13.50 4.92
C PHE A 87 -5.42 -12.53 6.06
N THR A 88 -5.52 -11.25 5.73
CA THR A 88 -5.95 -10.16 6.60
C THR A 88 -7.20 -9.52 6.02
N HIS A 89 -7.99 -8.87 6.84
CA HIS A 89 -9.22 -8.20 6.41
C HIS A 89 -9.34 -6.84 7.09
N PHE A 90 -10.54 -6.32 7.32
CA PHE A 90 -10.78 -5.04 7.98
C PHE A 90 -9.91 -4.88 9.25
N GLY A 91 -9.35 -3.70 9.39
CA GLY A 91 -8.45 -3.41 10.50
C GLY A 91 -7.44 -2.32 10.21
N SER A 92 -6.50 -2.15 11.12
CA SER A 92 -5.41 -1.18 11.03
C SER A 92 -4.13 -1.86 10.54
N TYR A 93 -3.54 -1.31 9.51
CA TYR A 93 -2.28 -1.72 8.90
C TYR A 93 -1.25 -0.61 9.10
N SER A 94 -0.04 -0.98 9.46
CA SER A 94 1.03 0.00 9.57
C SER A 94 2.39 -0.62 9.31
N ALA A 95 3.28 0.19 8.74
CA ALA A 95 4.67 -0.17 8.48
C ALA A 95 5.58 1.03 8.76
N ARG A 96 6.77 0.75 9.27
CA ARG A 96 7.85 1.73 9.41
C ARG A 96 8.95 1.40 8.43
N LEU A 97 9.17 2.29 7.47
CA LEU A 97 10.06 2.06 6.35
C LEU A 97 10.80 3.34 5.93
N LYS A 98 11.92 3.13 5.20
CA LYS A 98 12.69 4.18 4.54
C LYS A 98 12.98 3.73 3.11
N ILE A 99 12.56 4.51 2.11
CA ILE A 99 12.86 4.22 0.71
C ILE A 99 14.30 4.63 0.38
N PRO A 100 14.94 4.04 -0.65
CA PRO A 100 16.27 4.48 -1.08
C PRO A 100 16.25 5.85 -1.75
N ASP A 101 17.36 6.59 -1.63
CA ASP A 101 17.57 7.84 -2.39
C ASP A 101 18.18 7.52 -3.75
N ALA A 102 17.50 7.90 -4.81
CA ALA A 102 17.97 7.72 -6.18
C ALA A 102 18.37 9.02 -6.87
N ARG A 103 18.15 10.17 -6.26
CA ARG A 103 18.21 11.49 -6.92
C ARG A 103 19.58 11.85 -7.48
N GLU A 104 20.64 11.48 -6.78
CA GLU A 104 22.00 11.75 -7.25
C GLU A 104 22.49 10.72 -8.28
N LEU A 105 22.12 9.44 -8.10
CA LEU A 105 22.60 8.36 -8.94
C LEU A 105 21.78 8.22 -10.22
N GLN A 106 20.46 8.33 -10.12
CA GLN A 106 19.56 8.13 -11.26
C GLN A 106 18.20 8.84 -11.02
N PRO A 107 18.11 10.17 -11.26
CA PRO A 107 16.95 10.98 -10.90
C PRO A 107 15.65 10.60 -11.62
N ASN A 108 15.72 9.88 -12.74
CA ASN A 108 14.54 9.43 -13.50
C ASN A 108 14.30 7.92 -13.36
N VAL A 109 14.83 7.28 -12.33
CA VAL A 109 14.66 5.84 -12.16
C VAL A 109 13.19 5.45 -11.98
N GLY A 110 12.76 4.48 -12.78
CA GLY A 110 11.43 3.87 -12.69
C GLY A 110 11.37 2.77 -11.64
N ALA A 111 11.79 3.04 -10.42
CA ALA A 111 11.73 2.09 -9.30
C ALA A 111 10.64 2.51 -8.32
N VAL A 112 9.78 1.57 -7.93
CA VAL A 112 8.60 1.78 -7.10
C VAL A 112 8.65 0.90 -5.87
N VAL A 113 8.41 1.49 -4.71
CA VAL A 113 8.13 0.79 -3.46
C VAL A 113 6.63 0.71 -3.28
N GLY A 114 6.10 -0.51 -3.07
CA GLY A 114 4.70 -0.76 -2.75
C GLY A 114 4.56 -1.30 -1.32
N TYR A 115 3.65 -0.71 -0.57
CA TYR A 115 3.18 -1.13 0.74
C TYR A 115 1.66 -1.28 0.66
N PHE A 116 1.13 -2.51 0.70
CA PHE A 116 -0.23 -2.75 0.21
C PHE A 116 -0.87 -4.03 0.75
N THR A 117 -2.19 -4.16 0.50
CA THR A 117 -2.87 -5.46 0.51
C THR A 117 -3.25 -5.85 -0.91
N TYR A 118 -3.25 -7.15 -1.20
CA TYR A 118 -3.60 -7.64 -2.54
C TYR A 118 -4.19 -9.04 -2.50
N HIS A 119 -5.33 -9.22 -3.15
CA HIS A 119 -5.88 -10.53 -3.52
C HIS A 119 -6.76 -10.41 -4.76
N ALA A 120 -6.47 -11.22 -5.77
CA ALA A 120 -7.32 -11.37 -6.95
C ALA A 120 -8.09 -12.68 -6.81
N ASP A 121 -9.36 -12.56 -6.44
CA ASP A 121 -10.28 -13.70 -6.37
C ASP A 121 -11.04 -13.85 -7.69
N LYS A 122 -11.29 -15.12 -8.08
CA LYS A 122 -11.96 -15.43 -9.35
C LYS A 122 -13.41 -14.90 -9.38
N ASP A 123 -14.11 -15.02 -8.26
CA ASP A 123 -15.54 -14.72 -8.16
C ASP A 123 -15.81 -13.35 -7.52
N LEU A 124 -14.96 -12.92 -6.58
CA LEU A 124 -15.10 -11.65 -5.86
C LEU A 124 -14.33 -10.50 -6.51
N GLY A 125 -13.35 -10.80 -7.38
CA GLY A 125 -12.55 -9.80 -8.07
C GLY A 125 -11.31 -9.38 -7.32
N LEU A 126 -10.82 -8.17 -7.62
CA LEU A 126 -9.61 -7.61 -7.02
C LEU A 126 -9.92 -6.85 -5.73
N SER A 127 -9.10 -7.08 -4.72
CA SER A 127 -9.10 -6.40 -3.43
C SER A 127 -7.68 -5.92 -3.15
N GLU A 128 -7.43 -4.60 -3.32
CA GLU A 128 -6.11 -3.99 -3.20
C GLU A 128 -6.21 -2.61 -2.57
N ILE A 129 -5.34 -2.33 -1.62
CA ILE A 129 -5.19 -1.02 -0.96
C ILE A 129 -3.70 -0.69 -0.94
N ASP A 130 -3.33 0.50 -1.43
CA ASP A 130 -1.97 0.87 -1.74
C ASP A 130 -1.45 2.09 -0.98
N PHE A 131 -0.15 2.03 -0.65
CA PHE A 131 0.80 3.12 -0.58
C PHE A 131 1.92 2.85 -1.58
N GLU A 132 2.27 3.83 -2.40
CA GLU A 132 3.35 3.67 -3.36
C GLU A 132 4.24 4.92 -3.44
N TRP A 133 5.53 4.69 -3.66
CA TRP A 133 6.55 5.72 -3.86
C TRP A 133 7.33 5.43 -5.12
N LEU A 134 7.40 6.41 -6.02
CA LEU A 134 8.37 6.40 -7.09
C LEU A 134 9.68 7.02 -6.57
N LEU A 135 10.80 6.30 -6.66
CA LEU A 135 12.08 6.75 -6.12
C LEU A 135 12.57 8.07 -6.70
N ALA A 136 12.23 8.34 -7.95
CA ALA A 136 12.54 9.62 -8.60
C ALA A 136 11.93 10.85 -7.89
N ASP A 137 10.92 10.64 -7.06
CA ASP A 137 10.26 11.73 -6.32
C ASP A 137 9.85 11.30 -4.89
N PRO A 138 10.81 11.20 -3.95
CA PRO A 138 10.59 10.69 -2.60
C PRO A 138 9.71 11.60 -1.71
N ASN A 139 9.35 12.77 -2.17
CA ASN A 139 8.42 13.67 -1.47
C ASN A 139 6.96 13.41 -1.81
N ILE A 140 6.72 12.70 -2.90
CA ILE A 140 5.37 12.39 -3.39
C ILE A 140 5.01 10.95 -3.04
N ILE A 141 3.79 10.77 -2.53
CA ILE A 141 3.18 9.46 -2.32
C ILE A 141 1.92 9.33 -3.15
N TYR A 142 1.67 8.12 -3.60
CA TYR A 142 0.38 7.67 -4.08
C TYR A 142 -0.29 6.80 -3.02
N VAL A 143 -1.59 7.01 -2.79
CA VAL A 143 -2.44 6.13 -1.98
C VAL A 143 -3.72 5.84 -2.76
N GLY A 144 -4.19 4.61 -2.69
CA GLY A 144 -5.34 4.23 -3.49
C GLY A 144 -5.85 2.84 -3.25
N THR A 145 -6.79 2.43 -4.11
CA THR A 145 -7.28 1.06 -4.18
C THR A 145 -7.49 0.64 -5.61
N TRP A 146 -7.45 -0.69 -5.81
CA TRP A 146 -8.00 -1.33 -7.00
C TRP A 146 -9.05 -2.36 -6.59
N THR A 147 -10.20 -2.31 -7.25
CA THR A 147 -11.33 -3.22 -7.01
C THR A 147 -11.96 -3.66 -8.31
N GLY A 148 -12.87 -4.63 -8.25
CA GLY A 148 -13.67 -5.07 -9.38
C GLY A 148 -13.15 -6.32 -10.07
N GLN A 149 -13.95 -6.80 -11.02
CA GLN A 149 -13.67 -8.00 -11.81
C GLN A 149 -12.68 -7.72 -12.93
N LYS A 150 -11.97 -8.75 -13.38
CA LYS A 150 -11.07 -8.67 -14.53
C LYS A 150 -11.79 -8.06 -15.74
N GLY A 151 -11.20 -7.02 -16.32
CA GLY A 151 -11.80 -6.26 -17.42
C GLY A 151 -12.79 -5.15 -17.02
N LYS A 152 -13.11 -5.06 -15.72
CA LYS A 152 -13.97 -4.01 -15.12
C LYS A 152 -13.34 -3.47 -13.84
N LEU A 153 -12.02 -3.33 -13.84
CA LEU A 153 -11.32 -2.81 -12.66
C LEU A 153 -11.60 -1.32 -12.48
N GLU A 154 -11.72 -0.93 -11.24
CA GLU A 154 -11.88 0.45 -10.79
C GLU A 154 -10.71 0.81 -9.87
N ARG A 155 -10.19 2.00 -10.02
CA ARG A 155 -9.15 2.57 -9.19
C ARG A 155 -9.66 3.85 -8.55
N ILE A 156 -9.48 4.00 -7.26
CA ILE A 156 -9.48 5.29 -6.61
C ILE A 156 -8.04 5.64 -6.21
N GLY A 157 -7.68 6.92 -6.27
CA GLY A 157 -6.32 7.29 -5.92
C GLY A 157 -6.18 8.76 -5.56
N ARG A 158 -5.20 9.02 -4.71
CA ARG A 158 -4.75 10.35 -4.33
C ARG A 158 -3.24 10.43 -4.40
N THR A 159 -2.73 11.46 -5.05
CA THR A 159 -1.30 11.80 -5.11
C THR A 159 -1.03 13.03 -4.28
N ILE A 160 -0.04 12.98 -3.41
CA ILE A 160 0.23 14.00 -2.40
C ILE A 160 1.73 14.29 -2.35
N ASN A 161 2.11 15.55 -2.43
CA ASN A 161 3.43 16.00 -2.04
C ASN A 161 3.43 16.33 -0.54
N LEU A 162 4.00 15.46 0.28
CA LEU A 162 3.99 15.61 1.74
C LEU A 162 4.91 16.72 2.25
N LYS A 163 5.95 17.06 1.49
CA LYS A 163 6.85 18.16 1.84
C LYS A 163 6.15 19.52 1.75
N THR A 164 5.29 19.70 0.76
CA THR A 164 4.54 20.95 0.55
C THR A 164 3.14 20.91 1.15
N GLY A 165 2.57 19.72 1.38
CA GLY A 165 1.18 19.52 1.76
C GLY A 165 0.20 19.63 0.59
N GLU A 166 0.72 19.70 -0.64
CA GLU A 166 -0.09 19.82 -1.86
C GLU A 166 -0.73 18.48 -2.23
N ILE A 167 -2.02 18.50 -2.52
CA ILE A 167 -2.75 17.37 -3.09
C ILE A 167 -2.76 17.57 -4.61
N LEU A 168 -1.94 16.79 -5.32
CA LEU A 168 -1.77 16.88 -6.77
C LEU A 168 -2.98 16.33 -7.51
N SER A 169 -3.57 15.25 -7.01
CA SER A 169 -4.73 14.59 -7.60
C SER A 169 -5.57 13.88 -6.54
N THR A 170 -6.88 13.80 -6.76
CA THR A 170 -7.80 12.90 -6.06
C THR A 170 -8.89 12.51 -7.03
N ALA A 171 -8.84 11.28 -7.51
CA ALA A 171 -9.69 10.85 -8.62
C ALA A 171 -10.04 9.36 -8.54
N PHE A 172 -11.10 8.98 -9.25
CA PHE A 172 -11.35 7.59 -9.61
C PHE A 172 -11.08 7.38 -11.10
N ARG A 173 -10.80 6.15 -11.48
CA ARG A 173 -10.62 5.72 -12.86
C ARG A 173 -11.24 4.34 -13.04
N SER A 174 -12.03 4.20 -14.08
CA SER A 174 -12.49 2.92 -14.57
C SER A 174 -11.56 2.41 -15.66
N ASN A 175 -11.23 1.13 -15.68
CA ASN A 175 -10.52 0.53 -16.82
C ASN A 175 -11.34 0.56 -18.11
N HIS A 176 -12.62 0.85 -18.01
CA HIS A 176 -13.50 0.93 -19.18
C HIS A 176 -13.19 2.15 -20.05
N ASP A 177 -12.97 3.31 -19.44
CA ASP A 177 -12.68 4.55 -20.16
C ASP A 177 -11.22 5.03 -20.04
N GLY A 178 -10.51 4.54 -19.03
CA GLY A 178 -9.13 4.93 -18.77
C GLY A 178 -8.93 6.39 -18.36
N VAL A 179 -10.02 7.12 -18.05
CA VAL A 179 -10.01 8.54 -17.72
C VAL A 179 -10.02 8.74 -16.20
N ASN A 180 -9.25 9.70 -15.70
CA ASN A 180 -9.30 10.12 -14.31
C ASN A 180 -10.45 11.13 -14.11
N HIS A 181 -11.40 10.76 -13.26
CA HIS A 181 -12.54 11.60 -12.86
C HIS A 181 -12.31 12.16 -11.46
N PRO A 182 -12.25 13.50 -11.29
CA PRO A 182 -11.94 14.07 -9.99
C PRO A 182 -13.05 13.82 -8.97
N PHE A 183 -12.65 13.51 -7.73
CA PHE A 183 -13.58 13.43 -6.62
C PHE A 183 -13.94 14.79 -6.05
N SER A 184 -15.17 14.89 -5.53
CA SER A 184 -15.68 16.04 -4.81
C SER A 184 -16.30 15.62 -3.47
N GLY A 185 -16.74 16.59 -2.68
CA GLY A 185 -17.50 16.31 -1.45
C GLY A 185 -16.72 15.47 -0.43
N ARG A 186 -17.36 14.40 0.06
CA ARG A 186 -16.84 13.51 1.11
C ARG A 186 -15.64 12.68 0.64
N GLN A 187 -15.63 12.25 -0.61
CA GLN A 187 -14.55 11.46 -1.19
C GLN A 187 -13.24 12.25 -1.34
N ASN A 188 -13.31 13.59 -1.30
CA ASN A 188 -12.14 14.46 -1.38
C ASN A 188 -11.85 15.14 -0.03
N LYS A 189 -11.60 14.35 1.04
CA LYS A 189 -11.25 14.85 2.38
C LYS A 189 -9.95 14.20 2.89
N PRO A 190 -9.09 14.95 3.60
CA PRO A 190 -9.12 16.42 3.73
C PRO A 190 -8.81 17.11 2.40
N LYS A 191 -9.25 18.35 2.23
CA LYS A 191 -8.96 19.16 1.01
C LYS A 191 -7.60 19.82 1.02
N LYS A 192 -6.97 19.91 2.19
CA LYS A 192 -5.64 20.50 2.39
C LYS A 192 -4.91 19.70 3.45
N LEU A 193 -3.62 19.59 3.31
CA LEU A 193 -2.73 19.00 4.29
C LEU A 193 -1.76 20.08 4.78
N SER A 194 -1.39 19.98 6.05
CA SER A 194 -0.24 20.75 6.54
C SER A 194 1.03 20.14 5.94
N LYS A 195 1.94 20.98 5.47
CA LYS A 195 3.28 20.52 5.08
C LYS A 195 3.93 19.80 6.27
N ILE A 196 4.68 18.77 5.96
CA ILE A 196 5.55 18.11 6.93
C ILE A 196 6.95 18.67 6.68
N GLU A 197 7.41 19.50 7.59
CA GLU A 197 8.73 20.13 7.47
C GLU A 197 9.82 19.06 7.39
N ASP A 198 10.72 19.22 6.44
CA ASP A 198 11.79 18.25 6.14
C ASP A 198 11.31 16.84 5.76
N TYR A 199 10.07 16.70 5.25
CA TYR A 199 9.64 15.41 4.73
C TYR A 199 10.49 15.01 3.52
N ASP A 200 11.03 13.82 3.63
CA ASP A 200 11.74 13.11 2.58
C ASP A 200 11.74 11.62 2.95
N ALA A 201 11.01 10.81 2.21
CA ALA A 201 10.83 9.39 2.51
C ALA A 201 12.14 8.59 2.43
N SER A 202 13.18 9.16 1.76
CA SER A 202 14.50 8.55 1.65
C SER A 202 15.48 8.98 2.75
N ALA A 203 15.19 10.07 3.45
CA ALA A 203 16.10 10.61 4.45
C ALA A 203 16.04 9.91 5.81
N ARG A 204 14.85 9.35 6.16
CA ARG A 204 14.63 8.71 7.46
C ARG A 204 13.46 7.73 7.42
N PHE A 205 13.34 6.90 8.46
CA PHE A 205 12.17 6.05 8.65
C PHE A 205 10.93 6.86 9.04
N TYR A 206 9.83 6.56 8.36
CA TYR A 206 8.50 7.05 8.70
C TYR A 206 7.55 5.88 8.94
N THR A 207 6.53 6.10 9.76
CA THR A 207 5.44 5.14 9.96
C THR A 207 4.22 5.57 9.16
N TYR A 208 3.85 4.75 8.21
CA TYR A 208 2.66 4.89 7.37
C TYR A 208 1.63 3.85 7.76
N GLY A 209 0.37 4.12 7.46
CA GLY A 209 -0.66 3.12 7.67
C GLY A 209 -1.99 3.49 7.04
N PHE A 210 -2.87 2.52 7.03
CA PHE A 210 -4.26 2.71 6.67
C PHE A 210 -5.18 1.92 7.62
N ASP A 211 -6.35 2.50 7.87
CA ASP A 211 -7.43 1.85 8.60
C ASP A 211 -8.49 1.47 7.56
N TRP A 212 -8.73 0.18 7.39
CA TRP A 212 -9.65 -0.40 6.42
C TRP A 212 -10.90 -0.89 7.12
N HIS A 213 -12.06 -0.37 6.72
CA HIS A 213 -13.39 -0.74 7.17
C HIS A 213 -14.29 -1.05 5.98
N SER A 214 -15.45 -1.62 6.24
CA SER A 214 -16.43 -1.97 5.21
C SER A 214 -17.02 -0.76 4.48
N ASP A 215 -16.99 0.43 5.10
CA ASP A 215 -17.57 1.68 4.58
C ASP A 215 -16.58 2.81 4.33
N ARG A 216 -15.29 2.62 4.69
CA ARG A 216 -14.25 3.66 4.58
C ARG A 216 -12.84 3.08 4.59
N ILE A 217 -11.92 3.85 4.05
CA ILE A 217 -10.48 3.64 4.21
C ILE A 217 -9.86 4.98 4.58
N THR A 218 -9.04 4.98 5.63
CA THR A 218 -8.31 6.18 6.08
C THR A 218 -6.82 5.93 5.98
N TRP A 219 -6.14 6.58 5.04
CA TRP A 219 -4.68 6.57 4.95
C TRP A 219 -4.07 7.62 5.85
N TRP A 220 -2.99 7.29 6.53
CA TRP A 220 -2.34 8.17 7.48
C TRP A 220 -0.83 7.96 7.56
N LEU A 221 -0.15 8.95 8.14
CA LEU A 221 1.25 8.97 8.47
C LEU A 221 1.40 9.44 9.93
N LEU A 222 2.35 8.89 10.68
CA LEU A 222 2.72 9.45 11.97
C LEU A 222 3.69 10.62 11.77
N HIS A 223 3.34 11.77 12.36
CA HIS A 223 4.23 12.94 12.35
C HIS A 223 5.55 12.61 13.04
N PRO A 224 6.72 12.76 12.39
CA PRO A 224 8.00 12.23 12.87
C PRO A 224 8.45 12.78 14.22
N LYS A 225 8.07 14.02 14.57
CA LYS A 225 8.45 14.66 15.84
C LYS A 225 7.43 14.45 16.96
N SER A 226 6.14 14.39 16.65
CA SER A 226 5.08 14.35 17.68
C SER A 226 4.38 13.01 17.82
N GLY A 227 4.60 12.06 16.89
CA GLY A 227 3.90 10.78 16.84
C GLY A 227 2.40 10.87 16.53
N ARG A 228 1.86 12.07 16.31
CA ARG A 228 0.44 12.27 16.03
C ARG A 228 0.09 11.79 14.62
N LYS A 229 -1.03 11.10 14.46
CA LYS A 229 -1.60 10.73 13.16
C LYS A 229 -1.92 11.99 12.34
N ILE A 230 -1.41 12.02 11.10
CA ILE A 230 -1.80 12.95 10.04
C ILE A 230 -2.63 12.16 9.06
N VAL A 231 -3.90 12.52 8.90
CA VAL A 231 -4.80 11.90 7.92
C VAL A 231 -4.46 12.43 6.54
N LEU A 232 -4.06 11.53 5.64
CA LEU A 232 -3.69 11.83 4.25
C LEU A 232 -4.92 11.78 3.33
N TRP A 233 -5.77 10.80 3.56
CA TRP A 233 -7.05 10.64 2.88
C TRP A 233 -8.03 9.88 3.77
N ASP A 234 -9.25 10.41 3.91
CA ASP A 234 -10.38 9.77 4.59
C ASP A 234 -11.47 9.54 3.54
N TYR A 235 -11.38 8.40 2.85
CA TYR A 235 -12.31 8.03 1.79
C TYR A 235 -13.50 7.28 2.37
N LYS A 236 -14.70 7.81 2.17
CA LYS A 236 -15.95 7.17 2.64
C LYS A 236 -17.20 7.68 1.89
N GLY A 237 -18.29 6.98 2.09
CA GLY A 237 -19.59 7.34 1.58
C GLY A 237 -19.87 6.86 0.16
N SER A 238 -19.08 5.90 -0.34
CA SER A 238 -19.32 5.18 -1.58
C SER A 238 -18.83 3.76 -1.44
N SER A 239 -19.52 2.79 -2.02
CA SER A 239 -19.03 1.41 -2.14
C SER A 239 -17.97 1.24 -3.24
N MET A 240 -17.91 2.20 -4.18
CA MET A 240 -16.88 2.19 -5.22
C MET A 240 -15.50 2.31 -4.59
N GLY A 241 -14.57 1.45 -5.00
CA GLY A 241 -13.19 1.51 -4.59
C GLY A 241 -12.91 1.10 -3.14
N ILE A 242 -13.88 0.58 -2.39
CA ILE A 242 -13.64 -0.05 -1.08
C ILE A 242 -13.55 -1.56 -1.28
N PRO A 243 -12.39 -2.19 -1.10
CA PRO A 243 -12.25 -3.64 -1.12
C PRO A 243 -13.11 -4.28 0.00
N LEU A 244 -13.80 -5.37 -0.30
CA LEU A 244 -14.75 -6.00 0.63
C LEU A 244 -14.39 -7.45 1.00
N HIS A 245 -13.31 -8.00 0.47
CA HIS A 245 -12.89 -9.36 0.81
C HIS A 245 -11.43 -9.40 1.24
N ALA A 246 -11.11 -10.43 2.03
CA ALA A 246 -9.79 -10.60 2.63
C ALA A 246 -8.67 -10.62 1.59
N SER A 247 -7.52 -10.06 1.96
CA SER A 247 -6.36 -9.90 1.12
C SER A 247 -5.07 -10.29 1.84
N LYS A 248 -4.00 -10.52 1.10
CA LYS A 248 -2.67 -10.71 1.64
C LYS A 248 -2.01 -9.35 1.88
N TYR A 249 -1.41 -9.15 3.06
CA TYR A 249 -0.64 -7.99 3.40
C TYR A 249 0.77 -8.11 2.83
N ARG A 250 1.26 -7.09 2.11
CA ARG A 250 2.44 -7.18 1.27
C ARG A 250 3.32 -5.95 1.35
N MET A 251 4.59 -6.14 1.03
CA MET A 251 5.53 -5.10 0.68
C MET A 251 6.37 -5.59 -0.48
N ASN A 252 6.58 -4.74 -1.50
CA ASN A 252 7.46 -5.05 -2.62
C ASN A 252 8.32 -3.86 -3.04
N PHE A 253 9.33 -4.16 -3.86
CA PHE A 253 10.16 -3.17 -4.51
C PHE A 253 10.40 -3.64 -5.94
N TRP A 254 9.95 -2.87 -6.93
CA TRP A 254 9.89 -3.31 -8.31
C TRP A 254 10.25 -2.20 -9.30
N HIS A 255 10.61 -2.60 -10.52
CA HIS A 255 10.89 -1.68 -11.62
C HIS A 255 9.61 -1.39 -12.41
N ALA A 256 9.18 -0.13 -12.42
CA ALA A 256 8.11 0.35 -13.26
C ALA A 256 8.66 0.84 -14.61
N ASN A 257 8.07 0.35 -15.70
CA ASN A 257 8.31 0.87 -17.06
C ASN A 257 7.20 1.84 -17.50
N ASN A 258 6.15 1.97 -16.71
CA ASN A 258 5.04 2.89 -16.87
C ASN A 258 4.51 3.29 -15.50
N TRP A 259 4.28 4.58 -15.29
CA TRP A 259 3.79 5.13 -14.04
C TRP A 259 2.79 6.24 -14.34
N ALA A 260 1.52 5.95 -14.14
CA ALA A 260 0.40 6.86 -14.45
C ALA A 260 -0.07 7.63 -13.20
N VAL A 261 0.90 8.20 -12.45
CA VAL A 261 0.67 9.00 -11.26
C VAL A 261 1.31 10.38 -11.47
N GLU A 262 0.74 11.40 -10.89
CA GLU A 262 1.22 12.78 -10.99
C GLU A 262 2.55 12.93 -10.25
N THR A 263 3.65 12.76 -10.97
CA THR A 263 5.03 12.88 -10.49
C THR A 263 5.91 13.63 -11.49
N ASN A 264 7.10 14.03 -11.07
CA ASN A 264 8.01 14.84 -11.87
C ASN A 264 8.61 14.14 -13.10
N PRO A 265 9.09 12.89 -13.03
CA PRO A 265 9.73 12.30 -14.20
C PRO A 265 8.71 12.03 -15.30
N ARG A 266 8.95 12.60 -16.48
CA ARG A 266 8.13 12.38 -17.66
C ARG A 266 8.45 11.07 -18.38
N SER A 267 9.61 10.49 -18.07
CA SER A 267 10.07 9.20 -18.59
C SER A 267 10.68 8.39 -17.44
N LEU A 268 10.50 7.08 -17.47
CA LEU A 268 11.05 6.18 -16.49
C LEU A 268 12.23 5.43 -17.09
N GLU A 269 13.35 5.46 -16.37
CA GLU A 269 14.55 4.74 -16.75
C GLU A 269 14.63 3.40 -15.99
N LYS A 270 15.08 2.35 -16.70
CA LYS A 270 15.42 1.10 -16.05
C LYS A 270 16.52 1.35 -15.00
N PRO A 271 16.44 0.76 -13.79
CA PRO A 271 17.51 0.86 -12.79
C PRO A 271 18.86 0.43 -13.36
N LYS A 272 19.86 1.30 -13.22
CA LYS A 272 21.27 1.05 -13.56
C LYS A 272 22.09 0.73 -12.33
N TYR A 273 21.52 0.99 -11.15
CA TYR A 273 22.11 0.75 -9.83
C TYR A 273 21.19 -0.13 -9.01
N ASN A 274 21.75 -0.86 -8.09
CA ASN A 274 20.98 -1.57 -7.09
C ASN A 274 20.51 -0.58 -6.02
N PHE A 275 19.20 -0.52 -5.80
CA PHE A 275 18.61 0.28 -4.74
C PHE A 275 18.11 -0.62 -3.62
N GLU A 276 18.04 -0.11 -2.41
CA GLU A 276 17.71 -0.89 -1.23
C GLU A 276 16.65 -0.18 -0.35
N LEU A 277 15.46 -0.78 -0.29
CA LEU A 277 14.40 -0.42 0.63
C LEU A 277 14.68 -1.03 2.00
N GLU A 278 14.50 -0.27 3.05
CA GLU A 278 14.68 -0.71 4.44
C GLU A 278 13.34 -0.68 5.19
N VAL A 279 12.97 -1.80 5.82
CA VAL A 279 11.74 -1.95 6.60
C VAL A 279 12.09 -2.36 8.03
N ASP A 280 11.68 -1.53 8.99
CA ASP A 280 11.91 -1.75 10.41
C ASP A 280 10.89 -2.74 10.98
N TRP A 281 9.61 -2.50 10.72
CA TRP A 281 8.53 -3.39 11.14
C TRP A 281 7.28 -3.24 10.29
N MET A 282 6.41 -4.26 10.33
CA MET A 282 5.05 -4.25 9.77
C MET A 282 4.06 -4.80 10.79
N SER A 283 2.87 -4.21 10.87
CA SER A 283 1.85 -4.59 11.84
C SER A 283 0.45 -4.62 11.24
N TYR A 284 -0.33 -5.58 11.68
CA TYR A 284 -1.76 -5.68 11.40
C TYR A 284 -2.55 -5.89 12.69
N LYS A 285 -3.65 -5.18 12.84
CA LYS A 285 -4.59 -5.32 13.94
C LYS A 285 -6.01 -5.36 13.38
N PRO A 286 -6.74 -6.49 13.53
CA PRO A 286 -8.10 -6.60 13.02
C PRO A 286 -9.04 -5.59 13.68
N SER A 287 -10.03 -5.11 12.92
CA SER A 287 -11.13 -4.33 13.48
C SER A 287 -11.97 -5.20 14.41
N LYS A 288 -12.54 -4.56 15.41
CA LYS A 288 -13.53 -5.20 16.30
C LYS A 288 -14.97 -4.85 15.91
N GLU A 289 -15.12 -3.95 14.95
CA GLU A 289 -16.40 -3.33 14.59
C GLU A 289 -16.97 -3.82 13.26
N ASP A 290 -16.18 -4.56 12.45
CA ASP A 290 -16.57 -5.04 11.12
C ASP A 290 -16.76 -6.55 11.05
#